data_c230b3aa6460faf7064519b577affd62
#
_entry.id   c230b3aa6460faf7064519b577affd62
#
_cell.length_a   1.000
_cell.length_b   1.000
_cell.length_c   1.000
_cell.angle_alpha   90.00
_cell.angle_beta   90.00
_cell.angle_gamma   90.00
#
_symmetry.space_group_name_H-M   'P 1'
#
loop_
_entity.id
_entity.type
_entity.pdbx_description
1 polymer ?
#
loop_
_entity_poly.entity_id
_entity_poly.type
_entity_poly.pdbx_seq_one_letter_code
_entity_poly.pdbx_strand_id
1 'polypeptide(L)'
;MNDQAKLLLSAYRPGGSDAGDPAFAEALAQAQRDPQLRAWLAESQQFDQVVSERLRGVPVPADLRSTILAGAKVSRSRRWWQGPRVWALAAALAILASLGALWGLNAFGLSTWQTDSLAVLDDIEKGAANLDTEHPQPAQLVDWLRERAAPTPSALPPVLAAHPTFGCKTIDSHGRKISLICFDLGNKEQAHLFTTPRAGLRIPPPDRHPIFAHRRHWNLASWRSGEDVHMLATELDMDKLRALLPHFVAAGAAEPAPMPIAEILPNP
;
A
#
# COMPACT_ATOMS: atom_id res chain seq x y z
N MET A 1 19.56 20.23 -63.89
CA MET A 1 18.23 20.32 -63.32
C MET A 1 17.47 18.97 -63.34
N ASN A 2 18.21 17.85 -63.26
CA ASN A 2 17.61 16.51 -63.32
C ASN A 2 17.69 15.76 -61.97
N ASP A 3 18.07 16.45 -60.90
CA ASP A 3 18.32 15.75 -59.61
C ASP A 3 17.03 15.22 -58.98
N GLN A 4 15.91 15.92 -59.13
CA GLN A 4 14.62 15.46 -58.61
C GLN A 4 14.11 14.25 -59.42
N ALA A 5 14.26 14.25 -60.74
CA ALA A 5 13.90 13.09 -61.55
C ALA A 5 14.77 11.88 -61.25
N LYS A 6 16.10 12.07 -61.05
CA LYS A 6 17.01 11.00 -60.62
C LYS A 6 16.63 10.45 -59.25
N LEU A 7 16.26 11.29 -58.29
CA LEU A 7 15.84 10.83 -56.98
C LEU A 7 14.58 9.94 -57.06
N LEU A 8 13.56 10.35 -57.81
CA LEU A 8 12.38 9.53 -58.04
C LEU A 8 12.70 8.23 -58.77
N LEU A 9 13.47 8.30 -59.88
CA LEU A 9 13.84 7.13 -60.68
C LEU A 9 14.78 6.17 -59.95
N SER A 10 15.51 6.60 -58.93
CA SER A 10 16.32 5.68 -58.11
C SER A 10 15.47 4.70 -57.29
N ALA A 11 14.22 5.04 -57.00
CA ALA A 11 13.27 4.16 -56.33
C ALA A 11 12.45 3.30 -57.29
N TYR A 12 12.48 3.59 -58.61
CA TYR A 12 11.68 2.92 -59.63
C TYR A 12 12.15 1.48 -59.89
N ARG A 13 11.26 0.52 -59.88
CA ARG A 13 11.51 -0.92 -60.13
C ARG A 13 10.60 -1.41 -61.25
N PRO A 14 11.13 -1.53 -62.49
CA PRO A 14 10.37 -1.86 -63.70
C PRO A 14 9.72 -3.26 -63.65
N GLY A 15 10.24 -4.18 -62.85
CA GLY A 15 9.67 -5.53 -62.70
C GLY A 15 8.71 -5.67 -61.53
N GLY A 16 8.31 -4.57 -60.86
CA GLY A 16 7.44 -4.53 -59.70
C GLY A 16 6.10 -3.85 -59.95
N SER A 17 5.46 -3.38 -58.88
CA SER A 17 4.20 -2.64 -58.90
C SER A 17 4.32 -1.24 -59.51
N ASP A 18 5.55 -0.74 -59.72
CA ASP A 18 5.85 0.65 -60.03
C ASP A 18 5.65 0.94 -61.55
N ALA A 19 5.57 -0.10 -62.41
CA ALA A 19 5.47 0.05 -63.85
C ALA A 19 4.20 0.82 -64.32
N GLY A 20 3.15 0.89 -63.49
CA GLY A 20 1.92 1.62 -63.74
C GLY A 20 1.66 2.74 -62.74
N ASP A 21 2.58 3.04 -61.86
CA ASP A 21 2.38 4.04 -60.79
C ASP A 21 2.52 5.46 -61.37
N PRO A 22 1.44 6.29 -61.30
CA PRO A 22 1.46 7.67 -61.78
C PRO A 22 2.50 8.55 -61.13
N ALA A 23 3.03 8.20 -59.94
CA ALA A 23 4.09 8.94 -59.28
C ALA A 23 5.41 8.95 -60.10
N PHE A 24 5.68 7.94 -60.90
CA PHE A 24 6.86 7.85 -61.79
C PHE A 24 6.63 8.33 -63.21
N ALA A 25 5.39 8.59 -63.62
CA ALA A 25 5.02 8.86 -65.03
C ALA A 25 5.76 10.09 -65.58
N GLU A 26 5.85 11.18 -64.83
CA GLU A 26 6.50 12.40 -65.30
C GLU A 26 8.02 12.22 -65.37
N ALA A 27 8.64 11.57 -64.37
CA ALA A 27 10.08 11.30 -64.34
C ALA A 27 10.51 10.35 -65.48
N LEU A 28 9.67 9.34 -65.79
CA LEU A 28 9.89 8.44 -66.95
C LEU A 28 9.73 9.16 -68.28
N ALA A 29 8.73 10.05 -68.41
CA ALA A 29 8.59 10.87 -69.62
C ALA A 29 9.77 11.84 -69.81
N GLN A 30 10.34 12.35 -68.70
CA GLN A 30 11.56 13.17 -68.74
C GLN A 30 12.81 12.34 -69.17
N ALA A 31 12.96 11.11 -68.63
CA ALA A 31 14.03 10.20 -69.06
C ALA A 31 13.92 9.80 -70.56
N GLN A 32 12.73 9.76 -71.15
CA GLN A 32 12.57 9.53 -72.56
C GLN A 32 13.06 10.70 -73.45
N ARG A 33 12.98 11.93 -72.93
CA ARG A 33 13.37 13.16 -73.63
C ARG A 33 14.83 13.53 -73.43
N ASP A 34 15.43 13.15 -72.28
CA ASP A 34 16.79 13.46 -71.91
C ASP A 34 17.71 12.25 -72.08
N PRO A 35 18.64 12.22 -73.08
CA PRO A 35 19.53 11.12 -73.28
C PRO A 35 20.47 10.80 -72.13
N GLN A 36 20.86 11.82 -71.33
CA GLN A 36 21.75 11.62 -70.19
C GLN A 36 21.00 10.95 -69.04
N LEU A 37 19.77 11.38 -68.75
CA LEU A 37 18.93 10.78 -67.75
C LEU A 37 18.54 9.34 -68.10
N ARG A 38 18.28 9.08 -69.38
CA ARG A 38 18.02 7.73 -69.90
C ARG A 38 19.21 6.79 -69.72
N ALA A 39 20.42 7.24 -70.06
CA ALA A 39 21.63 6.46 -69.89
C ALA A 39 21.90 6.13 -68.43
N TRP A 40 21.75 7.11 -67.56
CA TRP A 40 21.87 6.92 -66.12
C TRP A 40 20.82 5.91 -65.56
N LEU A 41 19.57 6.00 -65.98
CA LEU A 41 18.51 5.08 -65.56
C LEU A 41 18.84 3.64 -65.98
N ALA A 42 19.30 3.44 -67.24
CA ALA A 42 19.70 2.12 -67.77
C ALA A 42 20.87 1.53 -66.96
N GLU A 43 21.90 2.33 -66.65
CA GLU A 43 23.04 1.92 -65.83
C GLU A 43 22.59 1.53 -64.40
N SER A 44 21.71 2.33 -63.75
CA SER A 44 21.17 2.05 -62.43
C SER A 44 20.39 0.74 -62.44
N GLN A 45 19.54 0.48 -63.44
CA GLN A 45 18.78 -0.75 -63.57
C GLN A 45 19.68 -1.97 -63.80
N GLN A 46 20.71 -1.85 -64.61
CA GLN A 46 21.71 -2.91 -64.83
C GLN A 46 22.43 -3.24 -63.51
N PHE A 47 22.83 -2.22 -62.75
CA PHE A 47 23.44 -2.42 -61.43
C PHE A 47 22.49 -3.17 -60.48
N ASP A 48 21.26 -2.75 -60.38
CA ASP A 48 20.22 -3.40 -59.53
C ASP A 48 20.02 -4.87 -59.93
N GLN A 49 20.04 -5.17 -61.25
CA GLN A 49 19.91 -6.54 -61.73
C GLN A 49 21.09 -7.41 -61.31
N VAL A 50 22.33 -6.93 -61.47
CA VAL A 50 23.54 -7.64 -61.06
C VAL A 50 23.55 -7.89 -59.55
N VAL A 51 23.21 -6.89 -58.77
CA VAL A 51 23.10 -7.04 -57.29
C VAL A 51 22.02 -8.05 -56.92
N SER A 52 20.85 -7.98 -57.56
CA SER A 52 19.74 -8.92 -57.32
C SER A 52 20.14 -10.38 -57.64
N GLU A 53 20.85 -10.61 -58.74
CA GLU A 53 21.34 -11.94 -59.09
C GLU A 53 22.35 -12.46 -58.07
N ARG A 54 23.27 -11.61 -57.61
CA ARG A 54 24.24 -11.97 -56.58
C ARG A 54 23.56 -12.30 -55.23
N LEU A 55 22.56 -11.51 -54.83
CA LEU A 55 21.82 -11.76 -53.59
C LEU A 55 20.96 -13.03 -53.64
N ARG A 56 20.38 -13.35 -54.81
CA ARG A 56 19.66 -14.62 -55.00
C ARG A 56 20.55 -15.86 -54.89
N GLY A 57 21.83 -15.71 -55.18
CA GLY A 57 22.82 -16.78 -55.02
C GLY A 57 23.23 -17.04 -53.57
N VAL A 58 22.86 -16.18 -52.61
CA VAL A 58 23.19 -16.37 -51.20
C VAL A 58 22.28 -17.45 -50.63
N PRO A 59 22.81 -18.54 -50.06
CA PRO A 59 22.02 -19.61 -49.50
C PRO A 59 21.23 -19.09 -48.28
N VAL A 60 19.93 -19.27 -48.30
CA VAL A 60 19.05 -18.91 -47.17
C VAL A 60 19.22 -19.94 -46.05
N PRO A 61 19.57 -19.55 -44.80
CA PRO A 61 19.66 -20.49 -43.70
C PRO A 61 18.35 -21.24 -43.51
N ALA A 62 18.40 -22.54 -43.28
CA ALA A 62 17.20 -23.40 -43.18
C ALA A 62 16.30 -23.02 -41.99
N ASP A 63 16.89 -22.42 -40.96
CA ASP A 63 16.20 -21.99 -39.72
C ASP A 63 15.73 -20.54 -39.76
N LEU A 64 16.03 -19.76 -40.81
CA LEU A 64 15.68 -18.34 -40.86
C LEU A 64 14.16 -18.10 -40.67
N ARG A 65 13.34 -18.93 -41.33
CA ARG A 65 11.89 -18.81 -41.22
C ARG A 65 11.39 -19.04 -39.77
N SER A 66 11.93 -20.06 -39.11
CA SER A 66 11.57 -20.38 -37.73
C SER A 66 12.03 -19.28 -36.76
N THR A 67 13.21 -18.73 -36.99
CA THR A 67 13.77 -17.63 -36.19
C THR A 67 12.95 -16.35 -36.33
N ILE A 68 12.55 -15.97 -37.55
CA ILE A 68 11.68 -14.81 -37.78
C ILE A 68 10.32 -15.01 -37.12
N LEU A 69 9.73 -16.20 -37.25
CA LEU A 69 8.41 -16.49 -36.60
C LEU A 69 8.50 -16.52 -35.07
N ALA A 70 9.62 -17.00 -34.52
CA ALA A 70 9.85 -16.95 -33.08
C ALA A 70 9.98 -15.50 -32.58
N GLY A 71 10.73 -14.66 -33.30
CA GLY A 71 10.82 -13.21 -33.00
C GLY A 71 9.47 -12.49 -33.10
N ALA A 72 8.63 -12.84 -34.07
CA ALA A 72 7.28 -12.28 -34.19
C ALA A 72 6.34 -12.68 -33.05
N LYS A 73 6.50 -13.89 -32.48
CA LYS A 73 5.75 -14.31 -31.28
C LYS A 73 6.18 -13.50 -30.05
N VAL A 74 7.45 -13.24 -29.86
CA VAL A 74 7.97 -12.42 -28.74
C VAL A 74 7.46 -10.98 -28.82
N SER A 75 7.49 -10.37 -30.00
CA SER A 75 7.01 -9.00 -30.18
C SER A 75 5.48 -8.88 -30.01
N ARG A 76 4.71 -9.93 -30.32
CA ARG A 76 3.25 -9.95 -30.11
C ARG A 76 2.89 -10.07 -28.62
N SER A 77 3.67 -10.81 -27.81
CA SER A 77 3.45 -10.91 -26.36
C SER A 77 3.74 -9.58 -25.65
N ARG A 78 4.79 -8.86 -26.06
CA ARG A 78 5.12 -7.55 -25.50
C ARG A 78 4.02 -6.50 -25.75
N ARG A 79 3.33 -6.58 -26.88
CA ARG A 79 2.24 -5.66 -27.24
C ARG A 79 0.97 -5.91 -26.42
N TRP A 80 0.76 -7.12 -25.89
CA TRP A 80 -0.36 -7.44 -25.01
C TRP A 80 -0.26 -6.71 -23.67
N TRP A 81 0.96 -6.53 -23.15
CA TRP A 81 1.21 -5.78 -21.91
C TRP A 81 1.04 -4.26 -22.08
N GLN A 82 0.96 -3.76 -23.30
CA GLN A 82 0.78 -2.33 -23.61
C GLN A 82 -0.67 -1.97 -23.93
N GLY A 83 -1.61 -2.92 -23.83
CA GLY A 83 -3.01 -2.67 -24.09
C GLY A 83 -3.67 -1.82 -23.00
N PRO A 84 -4.61 -0.93 -23.34
CA PRO A 84 -5.30 -0.06 -22.36
C PRO A 84 -6.01 -0.87 -21.26
N ARG A 85 -6.34 -2.12 -21.50
CA ARG A 85 -6.94 -3.03 -20.51
C ARG A 85 -5.98 -3.43 -19.40
N VAL A 86 -4.70 -3.61 -19.70
CA VAL A 86 -3.67 -3.94 -18.69
C VAL A 86 -3.42 -2.73 -17.78
N TRP A 87 -3.37 -1.54 -18.36
CA TRP A 87 -3.25 -0.30 -17.59
C TRP A 87 -4.50 -0.03 -16.74
N ALA A 88 -5.70 -0.33 -17.26
CA ALA A 88 -6.94 -0.24 -16.49
C ALA A 88 -6.97 -1.21 -15.31
N LEU A 89 -6.47 -2.46 -15.49
CA LEU A 89 -6.37 -3.43 -14.41
C LEU A 89 -5.34 -3.01 -13.35
N ALA A 90 -4.17 -2.51 -13.79
CA ALA A 90 -3.15 -1.99 -12.89
C ALA A 90 -3.66 -0.77 -12.11
N ALA A 91 -4.39 0.15 -12.75
CA ALA A 91 -5.03 1.29 -12.08
C ALA A 91 -6.09 0.84 -11.08
N ALA A 92 -6.94 -0.14 -11.42
CA ALA A 92 -7.93 -0.68 -10.51
C ALA A 92 -7.30 -1.34 -9.28
N LEU A 93 -6.23 -2.11 -9.45
CA LEU A 93 -5.46 -2.70 -8.35
C LEU A 93 -4.77 -1.64 -7.49
N ALA A 94 -4.23 -0.58 -8.10
CA ALA A 94 -3.63 0.54 -7.37
C ALA A 94 -4.68 1.31 -6.56
N ILE A 95 -5.88 1.52 -7.10
CA ILE A 95 -7.01 2.16 -6.39
C ILE A 95 -7.48 1.26 -5.23
N LEU A 96 -7.64 -0.04 -5.44
CA LEU A 96 -8.01 -0.98 -4.38
C LEU A 96 -6.96 -1.07 -3.30
N ALA A 97 -5.67 -1.09 -3.65
CA ALA A 97 -4.57 -1.06 -2.69
C ALA A 97 -4.52 0.26 -1.92
N SER A 98 -4.77 1.39 -2.60
CA SER A 98 -4.83 2.72 -1.96
C SER A 98 -6.03 2.84 -1.03
N LEU A 99 -7.20 2.37 -1.43
CA LEU A 99 -8.40 2.31 -0.58
C LEU A 99 -8.19 1.36 0.59
N GLY A 100 -7.56 0.20 0.37
CA GLY A 100 -7.19 -0.74 1.43
C GLY A 100 -6.19 -0.15 2.42
N ALA A 101 -5.19 0.59 1.94
CA ALA A 101 -4.23 1.31 2.79
C ALA A 101 -4.90 2.44 3.57
N LEU A 102 -5.77 3.24 2.94
CA LEU A 102 -6.54 4.28 3.62
C LEU A 102 -7.51 3.69 4.66
N TRP A 103 -8.14 2.57 4.36
CA TRP A 103 -8.97 1.82 5.31
C TRP A 103 -8.13 1.26 6.46
N GLY A 104 -6.98 0.67 6.16
CA GLY A 104 -6.03 0.16 7.17
C GLY A 104 -5.53 1.29 8.07
N LEU A 105 -5.10 2.41 7.52
CA LEU A 105 -4.65 3.58 8.27
C LEU A 105 -5.78 4.18 9.13
N ASN A 106 -7.02 4.21 8.65
CA ASN A 106 -8.18 4.65 9.43
C ASN A 106 -8.64 3.61 10.45
N ALA A 107 -8.51 2.32 10.17
CA ALA A 107 -8.83 1.25 11.12
C ALA A 107 -7.83 1.19 12.29
N PHE A 108 -6.57 1.61 12.06
CA PHE A 108 -5.52 1.70 13.09
C PHE A 108 -5.31 3.12 13.61
N GLY A 109 -6.08 4.11 13.12
CA GLY A 109 -6.12 5.46 13.68
C GLY A 109 -6.74 5.48 15.08
N LEU A 110 -6.27 6.39 15.94
CA LEU A 110 -6.92 6.63 17.22
C LEU A 110 -8.36 7.12 16.97
N SER A 111 -9.31 6.60 17.72
CA SER A 111 -10.67 7.13 17.73
C SER A 111 -10.69 8.52 18.38
N THR A 112 -11.74 9.29 18.11
CA THR A 112 -11.89 10.67 18.64
C THR A 112 -11.69 10.71 20.15
N TRP A 113 -12.31 9.80 20.90
CA TRP A 113 -12.20 9.77 22.36
C TRP A 113 -10.75 9.53 22.85
N GLN A 114 -9.95 8.73 22.13
CA GLN A 114 -8.54 8.50 22.46
C GLN A 114 -7.70 9.74 22.20
N THR A 115 -7.97 10.44 21.09
CA THR A 115 -7.29 11.69 20.76
C THR A 115 -7.59 12.78 21.79
N ASP A 116 -8.86 12.92 22.17
CA ASP A 116 -9.30 13.90 23.18
C ASP A 116 -8.72 13.54 24.56
N SER A 117 -8.68 12.25 24.92
CA SER A 117 -8.08 11.78 26.16
C SER A 117 -6.59 12.12 26.27
N LEU A 118 -5.83 11.95 25.18
CA LEU A 118 -4.42 12.32 25.14
C LEU A 118 -4.22 13.84 25.20
N ALA A 119 -5.10 14.62 24.59
CA ALA A 119 -5.03 16.08 24.70
C ALA A 119 -5.24 16.56 26.15
N VAL A 120 -6.20 15.97 26.87
CA VAL A 120 -6.41 16.27 28.29
C VAL A 120 -5.21 15.85 29.12
N LEU A 121 -4.57 14.71 28.79
CA LEU A 121 -3.35 14.26 29.48
C LEU A 121 -2.19 15.22 29.25
N ASP A 122 -1.96 15.64 27.99
CA ASP A 122 -0.97 16.66 27.65
C ASP A 122 -1.19 17.99 28.44
N ASP A 123 -2.47 18.36 28.67
CA ASP A 123 -2.84 19.55 29.46
C ASP A 123 -2.57 19.37 30.97
N ILE A 124 -2.79 18.17 31.50
CA ILE A 124 -2.46 17.85 32.89
C ILE A 124 -0.95 17.93 33.10
N GLU A 125 -0.15 17.34 32.23
CA GLU A 125 1.32 17.39 32.30
C GLU A 125 1.87 18.81 32.24
N LYS A 126 1.27 19.68 31.45
CA LYS A 126 1.64 21.09 31.34
C LYS A 126 1.13 21.94 32.51
N GLY A 127 0.36 21.35 33.43
CA GLY A 127 -0.27 22.09 34.53
C GLY A 127 -1.44 22.98 34.08
N ALA A 128 -1.94 22.79 32.87
CA ALA A 128 -3.10 23.52 32.32
C ALA A 128 -4.45 22.93 32.76
N ALA A 129 -4.45 21.66 33.18
CA ALA A 129 -5.61 20.98 33.74
C ALA A 129 -5.24 20.23 35.02
N ASN A 130 -6.21 20.13 35.97
CA ASN A 130 -6.01 19.43 37.25
C ASN A 130 -6.74 18.09 37.24
N LEU A 131 -6.31 17.16 38.10
CA LEU A 131 -7.07 15.97 38.46
C LEU A 131 -8.30 16.38 39.27
N ASP A 132 -9.37 15.60 39.18
CA ASP A 132 -10.64 15.88 39.92
C ASP A 132 -10.53 15.47 41.40
N THR A 133 -9.72 14.45 41.68
CA THR A 133 -9.37 14.01 43.03
C THR A 133 -8.03 13.31 43.04
N GLU A 134 -7.34 13.36 44.15
CA GLU A 134 -6.03 12.75 44.36
C GLU A 134 -6.09 11.74 45.48
N HIS A 135 -5.61 10.54 45.25
CA HIS A 135 -5.55 9.50 46.28
C HIS A 135 -4.46 8.47 45.92
N PRO A 136 -3.64 8.03 46.88
CA PRO A 136 -2.57 7.07 46.62
C PRO A 136 -3.05 5.62 46.43
N GLN A 137 -4.27 5.30 46.77
CA GLN A 137 -4.83 3.95 46.69
C GLN A 137 -5.78 3.82 45.48
N PRO A 138 -5.48 2.95 44.49
CA PRO A 138 -6.32 2.79 43.31
C PRO A 138 -7.78 2.43 43.61
N ALA A 139 -8.04 1.61 44.65
CA ALA A 139 -9.38 1.20 45.04
C ALA A 139 -10.28 2.40 45.40
N GLN A 140 -9.75 3.38 46.12
CA GLN A 140 -10.51 4.57 46.52
C GLN A 140 -10.86 5.47 45.32
N LEU A 141 -9.96 5.54 44.31
CA LEU A 141 -10.27 6.25 43.10
C LEU A 141 -11.34 5.54 42.26
N VAL A 142 -11.33 4.21 42.24
CA VAL A 142 -12.35 3.39 41.60
C VAL A 142 -13.71 3.60 42.25
N ASP A 143 -13.76 3.64 43.60
CA ASP A 143 -14.99 3.91 44.36
C ASP A 143 -15.50 5.33 44.12
N TRP A 144 -14.62 6.34 44.12
CA TRP A 144 -14.95 7.72 43.81
C TRP A 144 -15.53 7.88 42.39
N LEU A 145 -14.98 7.20 41.38
CA LEU A 145 -15.53 7.19 40.01
C LEU A 145 -16.92 6.54 39.97
N ARG A 146 -17.14 5.45 40.71
CA ARG A 146 -18.42 4.76 40.79
C ARG A 146 -19.50 5.62 41.40
N GLU A 147 -19.20 6.35 42.48
CA GLU A 147 -20.13 7.29 43.13
C GLU A 147 -20.61 8.41 42.19
N ARG A 148 -19.78 8.76 41.19
CA ARG A 148 -20.11 9.79 40.19
C ARG A 148 -20.70 9.22 38.89
N ALA A 149 -21.05 7.94 38.87
CA ALA A 149 -21.52 7.26 37.67
C ALA A 149 -20.58 7.49 36.47
N ALA A 150 -19.29 7.58 36.75
CA ALA A 150 -18.23 7.60 35.73
C ALA A 150 -17.86 6.16 35.33
N PRO A 151 -17.38 5.97 34.11
CA PRO A 151 -16.89 4.66 33.67
C PRO A 151 -15.83 4.14 34.64
N THR A 152 -16.01 2.91 35.12
CA THR A 152 -15.15 2.33 36.15
C THR A 152 -14.60 1.02 35.62
N PRO A 153 -13.29 0.80 35.61
CA PRO A 153 -12.75 -0.46 35.16
C PRO A 153 -13.29 -1.62 36.01
N SER A 154 -13.82 -2.64 35.35
CA SER A 154 -14.33 -3.85 36.02
C SER A 154 -13.24 -4.59 36.79
N ALA A 155 -12.00 -4.53 36.31
CA ALA A 155 -10.79 -4.97 36.99
C ALA A 155 -9.59 -4.14 36.50
N LEU A 156 -8.76 -3.73 37.45
CA LEU A 156 -7.45 -3.12 37.10
C LEU A 156 -6.47 -4.22 36.68
N PRO A 157 -5.59 -3.96 35.70
CA PRO A 157 -4.47 -4.85 35.43
C PRO A 157 -3.68 -5.11 36.73
N PRO A 158 -3.38 -6.38 37.07
CA PRO A 158 -2.80 -6.72 38.39
C PRO A 158 -1.48 -5.98 38.68
N VAL A 159 -0.67 -5.73 37.65
CA VAL A 159 0.57 -4.98 37.80
C VAL A 159 0.24 -3.53 38.21
N LEU A 160 -0.70 -2.87 37.56
CA LEU A 160 -1.08 -1.50 37.89
C LEU A 160 -1.80 -1.41 39.26
N ALA A 161 -2.58 -2.41 39.62
CA ALA A 161 -3.25 -2.45 40.92
C ALA A 161 -2.25 -2.48 42.10
N ALA A 162 -1.01 -2.91 41.88
CA ALA A 162 0.05 -2.93 42.89
C ALA A 162 0.79 -1.60 43.05
N HIS A 163 0.57 -0.64 42.12
CA HIS A 163 1.24 0.66 42.15
C HIS A 163 0.35 1.73 42.81
N PRO A 164 0.96 2.71 43.49
CA PRO A 164 0.23 3.88 44.00
C PRO A 164 -0.31 4.72 42.84
N THR A 165 -1.28 5.55 43.14
CA THR A 165 -1.90 6.48 42.21
C THR A 165 -1.69 7.92 42.61
N PHE A 166 -1.67 8.84 41.64
CA PHE A 166 -1.68 10.28 41.90
C PHE A 166 -3.12 10.77 42.07
N GLY A 167 -4.03 10.28 41.23
CA GLY A 167 -5.42 10.71 41.25
C GLY A 167 -6.19 10.26 40.03
N CYS A 168 -7.39 10.77 39.86
CA CYS A 168 -8.24 10.48 38.73
C CYS A 168 -8.96 11.72 38.18
N LYS A 169 -9.52 11.59 36.99
CA LYS A 169 -10.29 12.62 36.32
C LYS A 169 -11.42 12.00 35.49
N THR A 170 -12.55 12.71 35.42
CA THR A 170 -13.62 12.41 34.48
C THR A 170 -13.55 13.35 33.30
N ILE A 171 -13.61 12.81 32.10
CA ILE A 171 -13.52 13.55 30.86
C ILE A 171 -14.82 13.34 30.09
N ASP A 172 -15.34 14.38 29.46
CA ASP A 172 -16.42 14.29 28.47
C ASP A 172 -15.85 14.55 27.09
N SER A 173 -15.97 13.57 26.23
CA SER A 173 -15.57 13.66 24.82
C SER A 173 -16.81 13.46 23.95
N HIS A 174 -17.38 14.55 23.46
CA HIS A 174 -18.57 14.54 22.59
C HIS A 174 -19.76 13.74 23.18
N GLY A 175 -20.06 13.96 24.47
CA GLY A 175 -21.11 13.25 25.19
C GLY A 175 -20.73 11.83 25.65
N ARG A 176 -19.48 11.43 25.46
CA ARG A 176 -18.93 10.16 25.95
C ARG A 176 -18.15 10.41 27.23
N LYS A 177 -18.60 9.78 28.30
CA LYS A 177 -17.85 9.81 29.56
C LYS A 177 -16.64 8.89 29.49
N ILE A 178 -15.51 9.38 29.97
CA ILE A 178 -14.23 8.67 30.04
C ILE A 178 -13.68 8.92 31.46
N SER A 179 -13.18 7.90 32.10
CA SER A 179 -12.42 8.04 33.34
C SER A 179 -10.93 7.90 33.05
N LEU A 180 -10.10 8.64 33.75
CA LEU A 180 -8.66 8.58 33.78
C LEU A 180 -8.22 8.24 35.19
N ILE A 181 -7.33 7.28 35.36
CA ILE A 181 -6.59 6.99 36.60
C ILE A 181 -5.09 7.08 36.31
N CYS A 182 -4.36 7.89 37.07
CA CYS A 182 -2.93 8.09 36.91
C CYS A 182 -2.16 7.30 37.96
N PHE A 183 -1.26 6.43 37.54
CA PHE A 183 -0.44 5.56 38.37
C PHE A 183 1.00 6.07 38.44
N ASP A 184 1.58 5.97 39.63
CA ASP A 184 3.00 6.17 39.86
C ASP A 184 3.75 4.82 39.76
N LEU A 185 4.57 4.67 38.75
CA LEU A 185 5.37 3.46 38.56
C LEU A 185 6.73 3.54 39.27
N GLY A 186 7.01 4.67 39.94
CA GLY A 186 8.32 4.96 40.51
C GLY A 186 9.28 5.58 39.50
N ASN A 187 10.41 6.09 39.97
CA ASN A 187 11.44 6.70 39.12
C ASN A 187 10.98 7.83 38.20
N LYS A 188 9.91 8.54 38.54
CA LYS A 188 9.23 9.53 37.73
C LYS A 188 8.52 8.93 36.49
N GLU A 189 8.42 7.63 36.40
CA GLU A 189 7.66 6.95 35.37
C GLU A 189 6.17 6.90 35.75
N GLN A 190 5.29 7.11 34.77
CA GLN A 190 3.83 7.16 35.00
C GLN A 190 3.09 6.32 33.96
N ALA A 191 1.91 5.85 34.38
CA ALA A 191 0.98 5.19 33.47
C ALA A 191 -0.44 5.73 33.70
N HIS A 192 -1.17 5.95 32.63
CA HIS A 192 -2.47 6.61 32.61
C HIS A 192 -3.49 5.67 31.97
N LEU A 193 -4.42 5.18 32.81
CA LEU A 193 -5.47 4.25 32.37
C LEU A 193 -6.76 5.02 32.10
N PHE A 194 -7.18 5.02 30.85
CA PHE A 194 -8.48 5.53 30.44
C PHE A 194 -9.47 4.37 30.31
N THR A 195 -10.69 4.61 30.76
CA THR A 195 -11.80 3.66 30.66
C THR A 195 -13.03 4.35 30.12
N THR A 196 -13.71 3.74 29.14
CA THR A 196 -14.97 4.24 28.57
C THR A 196 -15.88 3.07 28.21
N PRO A 197 -17.23 3.23 28.24
CA PRO A 197 -18.14 2.20 27.78
C PRO A 197 -17.93 1.89 26.28
N ARG A 198 -18.07 0.61 25.92
CA ARG A 198 -18.05 0.14 24.53
C ARG A 198 -19.19 0.72 23.70
N ALA A 199 -20.34 1.00 24.33
CA ALA A 199 -21.52 1.48 23.64
C ALA A 199 -21.23 2.74 22.81
N GLY A 200 -21.66 2.75 21.54
CA GLY A 200 -21.43 3.85 20.59
C GLY A 200 -20.03 3.93 19.98
N LEU A 201 -19.13 2.98 20.24
CA LEU A 201 -17.88 2.87 19.47
C LEU A 201 -18.12 2.13 18.16
N ARG A 202 -17.75 2.76 17.04
CA ARG A 202 -17.89 2.15 15.69
C ARG A 202 -17.02 0.91 15.53
N ILE A 203 -15.78 0.98 16.02
CA ILE A 203 -14.80 -0.10 15.97
C ILE A 203 -14.14 -0.18 17.35
N PRO A 204 -14.64 -1.02 18.26
CA PRO A 204 -13.99 -1.24 19.54
C PRO A 204 -12.72 -2.08 19.33
N PRO A 205 -11.70 -1.93 20.21
CA PRO A 205 -10.53 -2.79 20.20
C PRO A 205 -10.92 -4.26 20.47
N PRO A 206 -10.04 -5.22 20.14
CA PRO A 206 -10.27 -6.63 20.40
C PRO A 206 -10.46 -6.93 21.89
N ASP A 207 -11.24 -7.97 22.18
CA ASP A 207 -11.41 -8.44 23.54
C ASP A 207 -10.13 -9.11 24.04
N ARG A 208 -9.64 -8.69 25.21
CA ARG A 208 -8.48 -9.26 25.90
C ARG A 208 -7.18 -9.35 25.08
N HIS A 209 -7.11 -8.68 23.92
CA HIS A 209 -5.90 -8.60 23.11
C HIS A 209 -5.58 -7.14 22.86
N PRO A 210 -4.56 -6.56 23.52
CA PRO A 210 -4.24 -5.16 23.35
C PRO A 210 -3.67 -4.87 21.96
N ILE A 211 -4.16 -3.80 21.35
CA ILE A 211 -3.55 -3.19 20.19
C ILE A 211 -2.57 -2.14 20.69
N PHE A 212 -1.33 -2.25 20.26
CA PHE A 212 -0.28 -1.30 20.60
C PHE A 212 -0.14 -0.25 19.51
N ALA A 213 0.05 1.01 19.92
CA ALA A 213 0.25 2.13 19.03
C ALA A 213 1.24 3.12 19.66
N HIS A 214 1.86 3.95 18.81
CA HIS A 214 2.69 5.07 19.24
C HIS A 214 2.12 6.37 18.68
N ARG A 215 1.97 7.38 19.52
CA ARG A 215 1.45 8.71 19.16
C ARG A 215 2.21 9.80 19.90
N ARG A 216 2.91 10.66 19.14
CA ARG A 216 3.82 11.68 19.69
C ARG A 216 4.86 11.02 20.61
N HIS A 217 4.86 11.34 21.91
CA HIS A 217 5.68 10.74 22.94
C HIS A 217 5.01 9.60 23.70
N TRP A 218 3.71 9.33 23.44
CA TRP A 218 2.93 8.31 24.12
C TRP A 218 3.03 6.94 23.44
N ASN A 219 3.34 5.93 24.21
CA ASN A 219 3.11 4.54 23.87
C ASN A 219 1.79 4.09 24.46
N LEU A 220 0.95 3.48 23.65
CA LEU A 220 -0.44 3.18 23.93
C LEU A 220 -0.70 1.68 23.82
N ALA A 221 -1.56 1.16 24.71
CA ALA A 221 -2.16 -0.15 24.58
C ALA A 221 -3.68 -0.02 24.75
N SER A 222 -4.46 -0.50 23.79
CA SER A 222 -5.92 -0.42 23.85
C SER A 222 -6.52 -1.81 23.73
N TRP A 223 -7.45 -2.14 24.65
CA TRP A 223 -8.15 -3.42 24.68
C TRP A 223 -9.58 -3.25 25.19
N ARG A 224 -10.36 -4.29 25.06
CA ARG A 224 -11.70 -4.40 25.60
C ARG A 224 -11.74 -5.45 26.71
N SER A 225 -12.53 -5.20 27.73
CA SER A 225 -12.86 -6.19 28.76
C SER A 225 -14.37 -6.10 29.06
N GLY A 226 -15.14 -7.04 28.50
CA GLY A 226 -16.60 -7.01 28.59
C GLY A 226 -17.20 -5.80 27.88
N GLU A 227 -17.93 -4.96 28.62
CA GLU A 227 -18.56 -3.75 28.11
C GLU A 227 -17.67 -2.50 28.21
N ASP A 228 -16.48 -2.63 28.78
CA ASP A 228 -15.54 -1.53 28.93
C ASP A 228 -14.42 -1.61 27.88
N VAL A 229 -14.00 -0.45 27.42
CA VAL A 229 -12.85 -0.25 26.59
C VAL A 229 -11.81 0.54 27.36
N HIS A 230 -10.60 0.06 27.32
CA HIS A 230 -9.46 0.62 28.03
C HIS A 230 -8.39 1.12 27.07
N MET A 231 -7.70 2.19 27.45
CA MET A 231 -6.47 2.66 26.83
C MET A 231 -5.46 2.96 27.95
N LEU A 232 -4.33 2.30 27.92
CA LEU A 232 -3.18 2.62 28.76
C LEU A 232 -2.21 3.47 27.97
N ALA A 233 -1.86 4.64 28.48
CA ALA A 233 -0.90 5.56 27.92
C ALA A 233 0.31 5.71 28.85
N THR A 234 1.51 5.69 28.31
CA THR A 234 2.75 5.89 29.08
C THR A 234 3.86 6.41 28.17
N GLU A 235 4.85 7.11 28.74
CA GLU A 235 6.08 7.48 28.04
C GLU A 235 7.14 6.35 28.04
N LEU A 236 6.90 5.28 28.80
CA LEU A 236 7.78 4.11 28.80
C LEU A 236 7.93 3.52 27.39
N ASP A 237 9.05 2.86 27.15
CA ASP A 237 9.24 2.12 25.91
C ASP A 237 8.18 1.00 25.74
N MET A 238 8.03 0.54 24.51
CA MET A 238 6.96 -0.42 24.16
C MET A 238 7.12 -1.77 24.90
N ASP A 239 8.32 -2.17 25.25
CA ASP A 239 8.56 -3.44 25.93
C ASP A 239 8.17 -3.33 27.40
N LYS A 240 8.47 -2.19 28.05
CA LYS A 240 7.98 -1.91 29.40
C LYS A 240 6.46 -1.79 29.42
N LEU A 241 5.83 -1.13 28.42
CA LEU A 241 4.37 -1.08 28.31
C LEU A 241 3.76 -2.49 28.22
N ARG A 242 4.35 -3.39 27.44
CA ARG A 242 3.91 -4.79 27.36
C ARG A 242 4.05 -5.51 28.71
N ALA A 243 5.12 -5.23 29.46
CA ALA A 243 5.34 -5.81 30.78
C ALA A 243 4.29 -5.37 31.82
N LEU A 244 3.64 -4.21 31.65
CA LEU A 244 2.52 -3.78 32.49
C LEU A 244 1.23 -4.59 32.23
N LEU A 245 1.17 -5.36 31.12
CA LEU A 245 0.02 -6.11 30.67
C LEU A 245 0.32 -7.60 30.46
N PRO A 246 0.94 -8.31 31.44
CA PRO A 246 1.46 -9.66 31.22
C PRO A 246 0.40 -10.70 30.87
N HIS A 247 -0.84 -10.54 31.34
CA HIS A 247 -1.95 -11.46 31.05
C HIS A 247 -2.36 -11.47 29.58
N PHE A 248 -2.06 -10.39 28.86
CA PHE A 248 -2.36 -10.29 27.43
C PHE A 248 -1.22 -10.83 26.57
N VAL A 249 0.02 -10.71 27.04
CA VAL A 249 1.20 -11.21 26.32
C VAL A 249 1.26 -12.74 26.36
N ALA A 250 0.91 -13.35 27.50
CA ALA A 250 0.86 -14.81 27.65
C ALA A 250 -0.22 -15.48 26.76
N ALA A 251 -1.34 -14.80 26.51
CA ALA A 251 -2.41 -15.31 25.66
C ALA A 251 -2.07 -15.19 24.14
N GLY A 252 -1.22 -14.24 23.76
CA GLY A 252 -0.77 -14.05 22.37
C GLY A 252 0.43 -14.91 21.98
N ALA A 253 1.14 -15.51 22.95
CA ALA A 253 2.27 -16.41 22.72
C ALA A 253 1.86 -17.88 22.49
N ALA A 254 0.58 -18.20 22.55
CA ALA A 254 0.07 -19.47 22.05
C ALA A 254 0.14 -19.45 20.52
N GLU A 255 1.24 -19.97 19.98
CA GLU A 255 1.41 -20.31 18.57
C GLU A 255 0.14 -21.09 18.12
N PRO A 256 -0.51 -20.72 17.00
CA PRO A 256 -1.64 -21.50 16.52
C PRO A 256 -1.15 -22.93 16.30
N ALA A 257 -1.75 -23.87 17.01
CA ALA A 257 -1.45 -25.28 16.87
C ALA A 257 -1.48 -25.64 15.37
N PRO A 258 -0.48 -26.36 14.84
CA PRO A 258 -0.47 -26.74 13.44
C PRO A 258 -1.78 -27.48 13.16
N MET A 259 -2.54 -26.98 12.19
CA MET A 259 -3.75 -27.67 11.75
C MET A 259 -3.36 -29.07 11.32
N PRO A 260 -4.03 -30.12 11.80
CA PRO A 260 -3.77 -31.48 11.35
C PRO A 260 -3.99 -31.50 9.83
N ILE A 261 -2.95 -31.86 9.11
CA ILE A 261 -3.05 -32.18 7.69
C ILE A 261 -3.97 -33.36 7.60
N ALA A 262 -5.23 -33.11 7.25
CA ALA A 262 -6.14 -34.20 6.94
C ALA A 262 -5.55 -34.99 5.78
N GLU A 263 -5.17 -36.21 6.06
CA GLU A 263 -4.70 -37.22 5.15
C GLU A 263 -5.71 -37.35 4.00
N ILE A 264 -5.39 -36.80 2.84
CA ILE A 264 -6.11 -37.08 1.60
C ILE A 264 -5.54 -38.42 1.11
N LEU A 265 -6.10 -39.49 1.62
CA LEU A 265 -5.95 -40.80 1.00
C LEU A 265 -6.96 -40.87 -0.16
N PRO A 266 -6.52 -41.19 -1.38
CA PRO A 266 -7.46 -41.60 -2.42
C PRO A 266 -8.00 -42.99 -2.07
N ASN A 267 -9.31 -43.09 -1.97
CA ASN A 267 -10.01 -44.35 -1.85
C ASN A 267 -10.11 -45.01 -3.23
N PRO A 268 -9.98 -46.35 -3.33
CA PRO A 268 -9.84 -47.13 -4.55
C PRO A 268 -11.05 -47.12 -5.48
#